data_c3627c97b8e086c7f518264c0ebd0187
#
_entry.id   c3627c97b8e086c7f518264c0ebd0187
#
_cell.length_a   1.000
_cell.length_b   1.000
_cell.length_c   1.000
_cell.angle_alpha   90.00
_cell.angle_beta   90.00
_cell.angle_gamma   90.00
#
_symmetry.space_group_name_H-M   'P 1'
#
loop_
_entity.id
_entity.type
_entity.pdbx_description
1 polymer ?
#
loop_
_entity_poly.entity_id
_entity_poly.type
_entity_poly.pdbx_seq_one_letter_code
_entity_poly.pdbx_strand_id
1 'polypeptide(L)'
;MKITEIETLPVSVGAGYDYAVIIVLIRTDEGLTGIGEASLGGRGRGVLGILDHFTELLVGQDPARIEHWWSEMVRGTFWSTGQVIMSAVAGIDLALWDLKGKRLGVPVYDLLGGPTRERVRVYRHLAGNSAEELVEDGLRWREQGFTALRYHPLRALDDHSLAHWDPQASIVATIAGTEALRLALGDGVDLLLDAHTMFSPAESAYLGHALEPYRLYFYEDPIRPLNPTSLKLVRDKVNLPIATGEQFAHKWEFQPLIEGELVDSLRIDMVHAGGITEAKKILASGEMHGQRSALHHASSPVNGTACLHVDMAVPNFGIQEWMELEPLYELFPNAPRAHAGYVIPPSGPGLGLEFDETEARRRPSRDTRLPQRYWPDGSIGDY
;
A
#
# COMPACT_ATOMS: atom_id res chain seq x y z
N MET A 1 20.67 6.05 23.98
CA MET A 1 19.20 5.94 23.84
C MET A 1 18.79 4.50 24.01
N LYS A 2 17.80 4.24 24.84
CA LYS A 2 17.21 2.93 25.06
C LYS A 2 15.69 3.02 24.92
N ILE A 3 15.08 1.98 24.41
CA ILE A 3 13.61 1.84 24.36
C ILE A 3 13.11 1.65 25.78
N THR A 4 12.18 2.50 26.21
CA THR A 4 11.55 2.39 27.54
C THR A 4 10.17 1.76 27.47
N GLU A 5 9.46 1.96 26.35
CA GLU A 5 8.10 1.48 26.14
C GLU A 5 7.81 1.31 24.65
N ILE A 6 7.01 0.30 24.32
CA ILE A 6 6.35 0.13 23.02
C ILE A 6 4.85 0.04 23.28
N GLU A 7 4.11 0.98 22.72
CA GLU A 7 2.66 1.06 22.87
C GLU A 7 1.99 0.88 21.51
N THR A 8 0.88 0.13 21.52
CA THR A 8 0.07 -0.10 20.32
C THR A 8 -1.30 0.52 20.49
N LEU A 9 -1.73 1.33 19.52
CA LEU A 9 -3.00 2.02 19.52
C LEU A 9 -3.81 1.60 18.29
N PRO A 10 -4.75 0.65 18.41
CA PRO A 10 -5.73 0.37 17.37
C PRO A 10 -6.73 1.53 17.27
N VAL A 11 -6.77 2.20 16.11
CA VAL A 11 -7.57 3.39 15.90
C VAL A 11 -8.62 3.13 14.82
N SER A 12 -9.83 3.64 15.01
CA SER A 12 -10.91 3.58 14.02
C SER A 12 -10.63 4.53 12.85
N VAL A 13 -10.77 4.03 11.63
CA VAL A 13 -10.66 4.82 10.40
C VAL A 13 -11.91 5.68 10.15
N GLY A 14 -13.02 5.38 10.84
CA GLY A 14 -14.28 6.10 10.68
C GLY A 14 -15.33 5.35 9.85
N ALA A 15 -16.46 5.98 9.61
CA ALA A 15 -17.60 5.35 8.94
C ALA A 15 -17.26 4.87 7.51
N GLY A 16 -17.57 3.62 7.22
CA GLY A 16 -17.38 3.00 5.90
C GLY A 16 -16.12 2.15 5.77
N TYR A 17 -15.24 2.16 6.77
CA TYR A 17 -14.06 1.29 6.80
C TYR A 17 -14.10 0.40 8.04
N ASP A 18 -14.18 -0.89 7.83
CA ASP A 18 -14.36 -1.89 8.89
C ASP A 18 -13.02 -2.51 9.34
N TYR A 19 -11.91 -1.79 9.25
CA TYR A 19 -10.63 -2.25 9.77
C TYR A 19 -9.98 -1.21 10.70
N ALA A 20 -9.13 -1.69 11.60
CA ALA A 20 -8.35 -0.85 12.48
C ALA A 20 -7.01 -0.49 11.86
N VAL A 21 -6.63 0.78 11.96
CA VAL A 21 -5.25 1.19 11.82
C VAL A 21 -4.54 0.97 13.15
N ILE A 22 -3.42 0.26 13.18
CA ILE A 22 -2.64 -0.01 14.37
C ILE A 22 -1.41 0.89 14.38
N ILE A 23 -1.46 1.96 15.18
CA ILE A 23 -0.31 2.85 15.39
C ILE A 23 0.61 2.23 16.43
N VAL A 24 1.91 2.28 16.18
CA VAL A 24 2.97 1.82 17.09
C VAL A 24 3.77 3.02 17.55
N LEU A 25 3.86 3.21 18.86
CA LEU A 25 4.68 4.26 19.48
C LEU A 25 5.84 3.63 20.24
N ILE A 26 7.07 4.02 19.91
CA ILE A 26 8.29 3.59 20.62
C ILE A 26 8.85 4.78 21.38
N ARG A 27 8.80 4.71 22.72
CA ARG A 27 9.34 5.75 23.61
C ARG A 27 10.74 5.41 24.08
N THR A 28 11.55 6.42 24.34
CA THR A 28 12.96 6.26 24.73
C THR A 28 13.32 7.04 26.00
N ASP A 29 14.41 6.64 26.66
CA ASP A 29 14.98 7.32 27.82
C ASP A 29 15.55 8.71 27.51
N GLU A 30 15.70 9.09 26.25
CA GLU A 30 16.09 10.44 25.80
C GLU A 30 14.85 11.34 25.52
N GLY A 31 13.62 10.87 25.78
CA GLY A 31 12.39 11.62 25.59
C GLY A 31 11.89 11.69 24.15
N LEU A 32 12.52 10.97 23.23
CA LEU A 32 12.05 10.85 21.84
C LEU A 32 10.99 9.75 21.73
N THR A 33 10.01 10.00 20.88
CA THR A 33 8.98 9.01 20.49
C THR A 33 9.01 8.80 18.99
N GLY A 34 9.16 7.54 18.55
CA GLY A 34 9.02 7.14 17.18
C GLY A 34 7.61 6.63 16.92
N ILE A 35 7.10 6.89 15.70
CA ILE A 35 5.80 6.44 15.24
C ILE A 35 5.92 5.48 14.07
N GLY A 36 5.15 4.38 14.11
CA GLY A 36 5.02 3.40 13.06
C GLY A 36 3.57 2.95 12.89
N GLU A 37 3.34 2.12 11.90
CA GLU A 37 2.05 1.52 11.62
C GLU A 37 2.19 0.03 11.31
N ALA A 38 1.32 -0.80 11.93
CA ALA A 38 1.30 -2.26 11.80
C ALA A 38 -0.07 -2.79 11.36
N SER A 39 -0.78 -2.06 10.52
CA SER A 39 -2.14 -2.38 10.10
C SER A 39 -2.18 -3.66 9.24
N LEU A 40 -3.20 -4.50 9.46
CA LEU A 40 -3.54 -5.63 8.57
C LEU A 40 -5.03 -5.91 8.67
N GLY A 41 -5.79 -5.55 7.65
CA GLY A 41 -7.25 -5.66 7.63
C GLY A 41 -7.75 -7.08 7.96
N GLY A 42 -8.66 -7.19 8.92
CA GLY A 42 -9.25 -8.46 9.37
C GLY A 42 -8.30 -9.42 10.09
N ARG A 43 -7.06 -9.02 10.39
CA ARG A 43 -6.04 -9.81 11.09
C ARG A 43 -5.33 -9.05 12.20
N GLY A 44 -5.79 -7.85 12.53
CA GLY A 44 -5.16 -6.95 13.51
C GLY A 44 -4.91 -7.57 14.87
N ARG A 45 -5.78 -8.45 15.38
CA ARG A 45 -5.56 -9.17 16.64
C ARG A 45 -4.33 -10.07 16.62
N GLY A 46 -4.05 -10.70 15.47
CA GLY A 46 -2.84 -11.49 15.30
C GLY A 46 -1.59 -10.62 15.33
N VAL A 47 -1.65 -9.46 14.67
CA VAL A 47 -0.57 -8.46 14.65
C VAL A 47 -0.28 -7.95 16.06
N LEU A 48 -1.32 -7.60 16.84
CA LEU A 48 -1.17 -7.14 18.22
C LEU A 48 -0.46 -8.19 19.10
N GLY A 49 -0.82 -9.48 18.97
CA GLY A 49 -0.15 -10.54 19.71
C GLY A 49 1.35 -10.69 19.37
N ILE A 50 1.73 -10.47 18.12
CA ILE A 50 3.14 -10.45 17.71
C ILE A 50 3.86 -9.19 18.23
N LEU A 51 3.21 -8.04 18.23
CA LEU A 51 3.77 -6.80 18.79
C LEU A 51 4.02 -6.91 20.29
N ASP A 52 3.12 -7.58 21.04
CA ASP A 52 3.34 -7.87 22.46
C ASP A 52 4.61 -8.70 22.68
N HIS A 53 4.82 -9.74 21.87
CA HIS A 53 6.04 -10.55 21.89
C HIS A 53 7.30 -9.72 21.55
N PHE A 54 7.24 -8.86 20.54
CA PHE A 54 8.35 -7.99 20.17
C PHE A 54 8.63 -6.91 21.21
N THR A 55 7.64 -6.49 21.97
CA THR A 55 7.82 -5.57 23.09
C THR A 55 8.76 -6.15 24.15
N GLU A 56 8.56 -7.44 24.52
CA GLU A 56 9.46 -8.13 25.46
C GLU A 56 10.91 -8.23 24.96
N LEU A 57 11.08 -8.38 23.64
CA LEU A 57 12.40 -8.47 22.99
C LEU A 57 13.13 -7.12 22.97
N LEU A 58 12.41 -6.01 22.75
CA LEU A 58 13.00 -4.72 22.38
C LEU A 58 13.11 -3.72 23.52
N VAL A 59 12.28 -3.81 24.56
CA VAL A 59 12.36 -2.90 25.72
C VAL A 59 13.71 -3.05 26.41
N GLY A 60 14.36 -1.91 26.72
CA GLY A 60 15.71 -1.84 27.26
C GLY A 60 16.84 -1.85 26.21
N GLN A 61 16.54 -2.09 24.95
CA GLN A 61 17.51 -2.20 23.86
C GLN A 61 17.80 -0.84 23.19
N ASP A 62 18.89 -0.80 22.41
CA ASP A 62 19.26 0.38 21.61
C ASP A 62 18.50 0.38 20.27
N PRO A 63 17.60 1.35 20.02
CA PRO A 63 16.83 1.44 18.78
C PRO A 63 17.66 1.81 17.54
N ALA A 64 18.92 2.24 17.69
CA ALA A 64 19.76 2.64 16.56
C ALA A 64 20.15 1.46 15.64
N ARG A 65 20.03 0.22 16.13
CA ARG A 65 20.42 -1.01 15.43
C ARG A 65 19.27 -1.57 14.58
N ILE A 66 18.67 -0.76 13.69
CA ILE A 66 17.45 -1.10 12.94
C ILE A 66 17.58 -2.44 12.21
N GLU A 67 18.61 -2.63 11.39
CA GLU A 67 18.82 -3.86 10.61
C GLU A 67 19.00 -5.11 11.49
N HIS A 68 19.63 -4.94 12.66
CA HIS A 68 19.78 -6.02 13.63
C HIS A 68 18.43 -6.44 14.21
N TRP A 69 17.62 -5.48 14.67
CA TRP A 69 16.31 -5.79 15.24
C TRP A 69 15.33 -6.31 14.20
N TRP A 70 15.38 -5.77 12.99
CA TRP A 70 14.64 -6.35 11.87
C TRP A 70 15.00 -7.83 11.66
N SER A 71 16.28 -8.14 11.63
CA SER A 71 16.76 -9.52 11.45
C SER A 71 16.39 -10.42 12.64
N GLU A 72 16.46 -9.91 13.86
CA GLU A 72 16.10 -10.67 15.07
C GLU A 72 14.60 -11.00 15.07
N MET A 73 13.72 -10.03 14.76
CA MET A 73 12.28 -10.24 14.68
C MET A 73 11.88 -11.24 13.59
N VAL A 74 12.60 -11.27 12.46
CA VAL A 74 12.26 -12.14 11.31
C VAL A 74 12.97 -13.48 11.39
N ARG A 75 14.21 -13.54 11.85
CA ARG A 75 15.08 -14.73 11.79
C ARG A 75 15.51 -15.27 13.15
N GLY A 76 15.20 -14.58 14.22
CA GLY A 76 15.57 -14.98 15.58
C GLY A 76 14.84 -16.24 16.09
N THR A 77 13.85 -16.72 15.35
CA THR A 77 13.14 -17.98 15.64
C THR A 77 13.17 -18.93 14.45
N PHE A 78 12.84 -20.19 14.68
CA PHE A 78 12.71 -21.17 13.59
C PHE A 78 11.51 -20.88 12.68
N TRP A 79 10.41 -20.33 13.24
CA TRP A 79 9.19 -19.99 12.54
C TRP A 79 9.20 -18.50 12.18
N SER A 80 9.35 -18.21 10.89
CA SER A 80 9.49 -16.83 10.41
C SER A 80 8.57 -16.57 9.22
N THR A 81 8.27 -15.29 8.99
CA THR A 81 7.55 -14.75 7.85
C THR A 81 6.01 -14.87 7.91
N GLY A 82 5.36 -14.39 6.86
CA GLY A 82 3.92 -14.26 6.73
C GLY A 82 3.42 -12.87 7.12
N GLN A 83 2.32 -12.46 6.51
CA GLN A 83 1.80 -11.09 6.59
C GLN A 83 1.58 -10.60 8.03
N VAL A 84 1.08 -11.44 8.94
CA VAL A 84 0.83 -11.05 10.34
C VAL A 84 2.14 -10.67 11.06
N ILE A 85 3.19 -11.49 10.90
CA ILE A 85 4.51 -11.22 11.49
C ILE A 85 5.12 -9.98 10.84
N MET A 86 5.09 -9.92 9.50
CA MET A 86 5.74 -8.83 8.77
C MET A 86 5.06 -7.48 8.95
N SER A 87 3.73 -7.45 9.21
CA SER A 87 3.05 -6.21 9.60
C SER A 87 3.49 -5.73 10.99
N ALA A 88 3.68 -6.64 11.95
CA ALA A 88 4.22 -6.27 13.25
C ALA A 88 5.68 -5.76 13.13
N VAL A 89 6.51 -6.43 12.32
CA VAL A 89 7.88 -5.98 12.00
C VAL A 89 7.85 -4.58 11.37
N ALA A 90 6.94 -4.33 10.44
CA ALA A 90 6.80 -3.04 9.78
C ALA A 90 6.51 -1.91 10.77
N GLY A 91 5.58 -2.12 11.70
CA GLY A 91 5.27 -1.12 12.72
C GLY A 91 6.48 -0.74 13.58
N ILE A 92 7.27 -1.71 13.97
CA ILE A 92 8.52 -1.47 14.70
C ILE A 92 9.56 -0.79 13.80
N ASP A 93 9.76 -1.29 12.58
CA ASP A 93 10.76 -0.76 11.64
C ASP A 93 10.51 0.72 11.30
N LEU A 94 9.28 1.08 10.97
CA LEU A 94 8.89 2.47 10.69
C LEU A 94 9.16 3.38 11.89
N ALA A 95 8.79 2.94 13.10
CA ALA A 95 9.04 3.71 14.32
C ALA A 95 10.54 3.86 14.64
N LEU A 96 11.36 2.86 14.36
CA LEU A 96 12.81 2.93 14.54
C LEU A 96 13.47 3.88 13.52
N TRP A 97 13.01 3.89 12.25
CA TRP A 97 13.47 4.86 11.26
C TRP A 97 13.09 6.29 11.63
N ASP A 98 11.85 6.50 12.10
CA ASP A 98 11.38 7.78 12.60
C ASP A 98 12.24 8.28 13.79
N LEU A 99 12.49 7.43 14.78
CA LEU A 99 13.39 7.73 15.92
C LEU A 99 14.79 8.10 15.44
N LYS A 100 15.34 7.38 14.46
CA LYS A 100 16.68 7.65 13.95
C LYS A 100 16.76 9.02 13.29
N GLY A 101 15.77 9.36 12.48
CA GLY A 101 15.69 10.68 11.86
C GLY A 101 15.51 11.79 12.89
N LYS A 102 14.62 11.62 13.87
CA LYS A 102 14.42 12.57 14.98
C LYS A 102 15.69 12.78 15.79
N ARG A 103 16.39 11.71 16.13
CA ARG A 103 17.65 11.78 16.90
C ARG A 103 18.74 12.55 16.15
N LEU A 104 18.82 12.40 14.83
CA LEU A 104 19.84 13.05 13.99
C LEU A 104 19.40 14.43 13.47
N GLY A 105 18.12 14.79 13.67
CA GLY A 105 17.56 16.06 13.21
C GLY A 105 17.34 16.15 11.71
N VAL A 106 17.19 14.99 11.01
CA VAL A 106 17.04 14.90 9.55
C VAL A 106 15.81 14.07 9.16
N PRO A 107 15.20 14.33 7.97
CA PRO A 107 14.13 13.48 7.46
C PRO A 107 14.65 12.08 7.08
N VAL A 108 13.78 11.09 7.07
CA VAL A 108 14.17 9.69 6.78
C VAL A 108 14.77 9.55 5.39
N TYR A 109 14.30 10.27 4.36
CA TYR A 109 14.88 10.15 3.01
C TYR A 109 16.38 10.53 2.96
N ASP A 110 16.85 11.44 3.82
CA ASP A 110 18.29 11.77 3.91
C ASP A 110 19.12 10.59 4.43
N LEU A 111 18.55 9.80 5.36
CA LEU A 111 19.18 8.58 5.87
C LEU A 111 19.19 7.44 4.82
N LEU A 112 18.30 7.51 3.84
CA LEU A 112 18.16 6.52 2.77
C LEU A 112 19.04 6.83 1.54
N GLY A 113 19.76 7.94 1.54
CA GLY A 113 20.68 8.36 0.48
C GLY A 113 20.42 9.75 -0.10
N GLY A 114 19.40 10.44 0.42
CA GLY A 114 19.01 11.78 -0.01
C GLY A 114 18.02 11.80 -1.17
N PRO A 115 17.44 12.99 -1.46
CA PRO A 115 16.39 13.09 -2.46
C PRO A 115 16.92 13.00 -3.90
N THR A 116 16.27 12.18 -4.70
CA THR A 116 16.48 12.06 -6.16
C THR A 116 15.48 12.91 -6.95
N ARG A 117 14.50 13.51 -6.30
CA ARG A 117 13.44 14.37 -6.85
C ARG A 117 12.97 15.40 -5.84
N GLU A 118 12.24 16.41 -6.30
CA GLU A 118 11.72 17.48 -5.44
C GLU A 118 10.29 17.22 -4.92
N ARG A 119 9.55 16.38 -5.63
CA ARG A 119 8.15 16.03 -5.34
C ARG A 119 7.84 14.65 -5.88
N VAL A 120 6.81 14.00 -5.32
CA VAL A 120 6.37 12.66 -5.70
C VAL A 120 5.09 12.77 -6.53
N ARG A 121 5.09 12.20 -7.75
CA ARG A 121 3.88 12.08 -8.57
C ARG A 121 2.97 11.02 -8.00
N VAL A 122 1.68 11.35 -7.89
CA VAL A 122 0.69 10.44 -7.32
C VAL A 122 -0.48 10.22 -8.29
N TYR A 123 -1.19 9.10 -8.11
CA TYR A 123 -2.47 8.87 -8.75
C TYR A 123 -3.62 8.95 -7.75
N ARG A 124 -4.81 9.27 -8.27
CA ARG A 124 -6.05 9.33 -7.49
C ARG A 124 -6.96 8.16 -7.84
N HIS A 125 -7.68 7.67 -6.83
CA HIS A 125 -8.70 6.65 -7.04
C HIS A 125 -9.98 7.31 -7.55
N LEU A 126 -10.55 6.74 -8.62
CA LEU A 126 -11.87 7.11 -9.10
C LEU A 126 -12.95 6.39 -8.30
N ALA A 127 -13.98 7.15 -7.96
CA ALA A 127 -15.22 6.64 -7.40
C ALA A 127 -16.25 6.49 -8.51
N GLY A 128 -16.99 5.37 -8.50
CA GLY A 128 -18.07 5.14 -9.45
C GLY A 128 -18.29 3.64 -9.68
N ASN A 129 -19.55 3.28 -9.95
CA ASN A 129 -19.98 1.91 -10.25
C ASN A 129 -20.47 1.76 -11.70
N SER A 130 -20.50 2.86 -12.45
CA SER A 130 -20.84 2.88 -13.88
C SER A 130 -19.79 3.63 -14.70
N ALA A 131 -19.83 3.47 -16.03
CA ALA A 131 -18.94 4.18 -16.94
C ALA A 131 -19.14 5.71 -16.85
N GLU A 132 -20.38 6.16 -16.69
CA GLU A 132 -20.76 7.57 -16.58
C GLU A 132 -20.20 8.18 -15.30
N GLU A 133 -20.36 7.50 -14.16
CA GLU A 133 -19.84 7.96 -12.86
C GLU A 133 -18.32 8.04 -12.88
N LEU A 134 -17.63 7.03 -13.45
CA LEU A 134 -16.16 7.06 -13.58
C LEU A 134 -15.69 8.23 -14.44
N VAL A 135 -16.39 8.52 -15.56
CA VAL A 135 -16.06 9.64 -16.44
C VAL A 135 -16.27 10.97 -15.72
N GLU A 136 -17.37 11.15 -15.01
CA GLU A 136 -17.66 12.37 -14.24
C GLU A 136 -16.57 12.61 -13.20
N ASP A 137 -16.24 11.61 -12.40
CA ASP A 137 -15.20 11.72 -11.38
C ASP A 137 -13.81 11.95 -12.01
N GLY A 138 -13.50 11.26 -13.11
CA GLY A 138 -12.25 11.43 -13.85
C GLY A 138 -12.06 12.85 -14.40
N LEU A 139 -13.10 13.44 -14.96
CA LEU A 139 -13.09 14.82 -15.44
C LEU A 139 -12.85 15.80 -14.29
N ARG A 140 -13.52 15.59 -13.15
CA ARG A 140 -13.35 16.39 -11.94
C ARG A 140 -11.89 16.39 -11.44
N TRP A 141 -11.24 15.21 -11.36
CA TRP A 141 -9.85 15.12 -10.92
C TRP A 141 -8.86 15.68 -11.94
N ARG A 142 -9.14 15.49 -13.25
CA ARG A 142 -8.33 16.13 -14.31
C ARG A 142 -8.37 17.65 -14.20
N GLU A 143 -9.53 18.26 -13.91
CA GLU A 143 -9.66 19.71 -13.70
C GLU A 143 -8.86 20.19 -12.47
N GLN A 144 -8.68 19.34 -11.47
CA GLN A 144 -7.82 19.59 -10.31
C GLN A 144 -6.32 19.33 -10.59
N GLY A 145 -5.94 19.02 -11.84
CA GLY A 145 -4.56 18.86 -12.27
C GLY A 145 -3.99 17.44 -12.09
N PHE A 146 -4.81 16.45 -11.74
CA PHE A 146 -4.34 15.07 -11.70
C PHE A 146 -4.20 14.49 -13.10
N THR A 147 -3.05 13.86 -13.36
CA THR A 147 -2.71 13.25 -14.66
C THR A 147 -2.59 11.74 -14.60
N ALA A 148 -2.95 11.11 -13.49
CA ALA A 148 -2.98 9.67 -13.31
C ALA A 148 -4.17 9.28 -12.42
N LEU A 149 -5.01 8.38 -12.92
CA LEU A 149 -6.29 8.02 -12.30
C LEU A 149 -6.47 6.50 -12.32
N ARG A 150 -6.73 5.93 -11.13
CA ARG A 150 -6.95 4.49 -10.94
C ARG A 150 -8.43 4.20 -10.70
N TYR A 151 -8.92 3.12 -11.28
CA TYR A 151 -10.26 2.62 -11.07
C TYR A 151 -10.26 1.10 -10.86
N HIS A 152 -11.34 0.58 -10.31
CA HIS A 152 -11.59 -0.86 -10.17
C HIS A 152 -12.46 -1.38 -11.30
N PRO A 153 -12.50 -2.70 -11.51
CA PRO A 153 -13.46 -3.32 -12.42
C PRO A 153 -14.88 -2.91 -12.10
N LEU A 154 -15.62 -2.51 -13.11
CA LEU A 154 -17.02 -2.18 -12.95
C LEU A 154 -17.81 -3.43 -12.60
N ARG A 155 -18.67 -3.33 -11.61
CA ARG A 155 -19.60 -4.40 -11.27
C ARG A 155 -20.86 -4.20 -12.10
N ALA A 156 -21.23 -5.17 -12.90
CA ALA A 156 -22.55 -5.19 -13.54
C ALA A 156 -23.56 -5.51 -12.43
N LEU A 157 -24.05 -4.47 -11.75
CA LEU A 157 -24.97 -4.62 -10.63
C LEU A 157 -26.35 -4.09 -11.02
N ASP A 158 -27.30 -5.02 -11.15
CA ASP A 158 -28.71 -4.71 -10.95
C ASP A 158 -29.11 -4.72 -9.47
N ASP A 159 -28.21 -5.13 -8.58
CA ASP A 159 -28.45 -5.23 -7.15
C ASP A 159 -27.19 -4.82 -6.37
N HIS A 160 -27.34 -3.87 -5.44
CA HIS A 160 -26.29 -3.42 -4.50
C HIS A 160 -25.87 -4.52 -3.50
N SER A 161 -26.38 -5.75 -3.63
CA SER A 161 -25.91 -6.86 -2.82
C SER A 161 -24.53 -7.28 -3.30
N LEU A 162 -23.52 -7.12 -2.45
CA LEU A 162 -22.17 -7.69 -2.60
C LEU A 162 -22.20 -9.23 -2.68
N ALA A 163 -23.40 -9.83 -2.70
CA ALA A 163 -23.61 -11.24 -2.51
C ALA A 163 -23.22 -12.11 -3.71
N HIS A 164 -23.28 -11.60 -4.92
CA HIS A 164 -23.02 -12.43 -6.09
C HIS A 164 -22.04 -11.74 -7.03
N TRP A 165 -20.96 -12.44 -7.35
CA TRP A 165 -19.93 -12.01 -8.27
C TRP A 165 -20.14 -12.66 -9.65
N ASP A 166 -20.27 -11.83 -10.71
CA ASP A 166 -20.30 -12.27 -12.12
C ASP A 166 -19.09 -11.70 -12.85
N PRO A 167 -18.01 -12.47 -13.04
CA PRO A 167 -16.79 -12.01 -13.69
C PRO A 167 -17.02 -11.65 -15.18
N GLN A 168 -17.91 -12.34 -15.89
CA GLN A 168 -18.14 -12.08 -17.31
C GLN A 168 -18.85 -10.74 -17.53
N ALA A 169 -19.89 -10.47 -16.73
CA ALA A 169 -20.58 -9.19 -16.77
C ALA A 169 -19.65 -8.03 -16.35
N SER A 170 -18.81 -8.24 -15.32
CA SER A 170 -17.81 -7.26 -14.88
C SER A 170 -16.77 -6.97 -15.97
N ILE A 171 -16.27 -7.97 -16.68
CA ILE A 171 -15.30 -7.80 -17.77
C ILE A 171 -15.90 -6.90 -18.86
N VAL A 172 -17.13 -7.21 -19.32
CA VAL A 172 -17.81 -6.42 -20.36
C VAL A 172 -17.98 -4.96 -19.92
N ALA A 173 -18.48 -4.75 -18.71
CA ALA A 173 -18.67 -3.41 -18.16
C ALA A 173 -17.34 -2.64 -18.00
N THR A 174 -16.29 -3.33 -17.55
CA THR A 174 -14.96 -2.72 -17.36
C THR A 174 -14.33 -2.28 -18.68
N ILE A 175 -14.43 -3.09 -19.73
CA ILE A 175 -13.94 -2.71 -21.07
C ILE A 175 -14.67 -1.45 -21.56
N ALA A 176 -16.01 -1.43 -21.48
CA ALA A 176 -16.79 -0.26 -21.88
C ALA A 176 -16.48 0.99 -21.04
N GLY A 177 -16.31 0.84 -19.72
CA GLY A 177 -15.93 1.92 -18.84
C GLY A 177 -14.53 2.48 -19.13
N THR A 178 -13.58 1.61 -19.45
CA THR A 178 -12.22 2.01 -19.85
C THR A 178 -12.23 2.79 -21.16
N GLU A 179 -13.00 2.34 -22.15
CA GLU A 179 -13.19 3.05 -23.41
C GLU A 179 -13.76 4.44 -23.18
N ALA A 180 -14.83 4.53 -22.38
CA ALA A 180 -15.47 5.80 -22.05
C ALA A 180 -14.51 6.77 -21.34
N LEU A 181 -13.73 6.27 -20.35
CA LEU A 181 -12.70 7.05 -19.68
C LEU A 181 -11.63 7.56 -20.66
N ARG A 182 -11.11 6.70 -21.54
CA ARG A 182 -10.07 7.08 -22.49
C ARG A 182 -10.59 8.12 -23.50
N LEU A 183 -11.81 7.96 -23.97
CA LEU A 183 -12.44 8.94 -24.87
C LEU A 183 -12.65 10.31 -24.20
N ALA A 184 -13.09 10.32 -22.93
CA ALA A 184 -13.38 11.55 -22.19
C ALA A 184 -12.11 12.28 -21.74
N LEU A 185 -11.11 11.54 -21.27
CA LEU A 185 -9.89 12.11 -20.65
C LEU A 185 -8.76 12.34 -21.66
N GLY A 186 -8.79 11.65 -22.80
CA GLY A 186 -7.75 11.72 -23.81
C GLY A 186 -6.44 11.04 -23.36
N ASP A 187 -5.39 11.18 -24.19
CA ASP A 187 -4.08 10.55 -23.97
C ASP A 187 -3.19 11.24 -22.93
N GLY A 188 -3.58 12.44 -22.49
CA GLY A 188 -2.83 13.22 -21.50
C GLY A 188 -3.02 12.76 -20.06
N VAL A 189 -3.91 11.78 -19.81
CA VAL A 189 -4.16 11.20 -18.49
C VAL A 189 -3.78 9.72 -18.51
N ASP A 190 -2.91 9.31 -17.60
CA ASP A 190 -2.61 7.91 -17.38
C ASP A 190 -3.78 7.22 -16.67
N LEU A 191 -4.26 6.12 -17.25
CA LEU A 191 -5.29 5.28 -16.66
C LEU A 191 -4.65 4.03 -16.05
N LEU A 192 -5.07 3.68 -14.83
CA LEU A 192 -4.60 2.52 -14.10
C LEU A 192 -5.83 1.67 -13.73
N LEU A 193 -5.82 0.39 -14.05
CA LEU A 193 -6.86 -0.53 -13.60
C LEU A 193 -6.31 -1.46 -12.53
N ASP A 194 -6.94 -1.45 -11.36
CA ASP A 194 -6.68 -2.42 -10.33
C ASP A 194 -7.75 -3.52 -10.36
N ALA A 195 -7.38 -4.69 -10.88
CA ALA A 195 -8.26 -5.85 -10.93
C ALA A 195 -8.50 -6.48 -9.55
N HIS A 196 -7.71 -6.08 -8.55
CA HIS A 196 -7.88 -6.44 -7.14
C HIS A 196 -8.09 -7.95 -6.93
N THR A 197 -7.34 -8.76 -7.67
CA THR A 197 -7.32 -10.24 -7.62
C THR A 197 -8.66 -10.95 -7.92
N MET A 198 -9.62 -10.24 -8.50
CA MET A 198 -11.00 -10.73 -8.65
C MET A 198 -11.21 -11.76 -9.77
N PHE A 199 -10.22 -11.95 -10.65
CA PHE A 199 -10.37 -12.78 -11.85
C PHE A 199 -9.48 -14.03 -11.79
N SER A 200 -9.93 -15.10 -12.42
CA SER A 200 -9.07 -16.24 -12.73
C SER A 200 -7.99 -15.85 -13.74
N PRO A 201 -6.88 -16.61 -13.84
CA PRO A 201 -5.83 -16.30 -14.81
C PRO A 201 -6.31 -16.20 -16.28
N ALA A 202 -7.33 -16.98 -16.66
CA ALA A 202 -7.89 -16.94 -18.00
C ALA A 202 -8.72 -15.67 -18.24
N GLU A 203 -9.57 -15.31 -17.29
CA GLU A 203 -10.39 -14.10 -17.33
C GLU A 203 -9.53 -12.84 -17.29
N SER A 204 -8.53 -12.83 -16.43
CA SER A 204 -7.59 -11.72 -16.32
C SER A 204 -6.77 -11.53 -17.59
N ALA A 205 -6.31 -12.61 -18.22
CA ALA A 205 -5.61 -12.54 -19.50
C ALA A 205 -6.53 -12.03 -20.63
N TYR A 206 -7.81 -12.43 -20.64
CA TYR A 206 -8.78 -11.93 -21.60
C TYR A 206 -9.05 -10.43 -21.40
N LEU A 207 -9.31 -10.01 -20.16
CA LEU A 207 -9.54 -8.61 -19.83
C LEU A 207 -8.31 -7.74 -20.19
N GLY A 208 -7.12 -8.14 -19.75
CA GLY A 208 -5.88 -7.40 -20.03
C GLY A 208 -5.62 -7.23 -21.52
N HIS A 209 -5.79 -8.29 -22.30
CA HIS A 209 -5.66 -8.22 -23.76
C HIS A 209 -6.70 -7.28 -24.41
N ALA A 210 -7.95 -7.31 -23.95
CA ALA A 210 -9.01 -6.42 -24.45
C ALA A 210 -8.75 -4.94 -24.12
N LEU A 211 -7.96 -4.67 -23.07
CA LEU A 211 -7.64 -3.32 -22.63
C LEU A 211 -6.36 -2.73 -23.28
N GLU A 212 -5.58 -3.52 -24.03
CA GLU A 212 -4.36 -3.04 -24.69
C GLU A 212 -4.57 -1.78 -25.58
N PRO A 213 -5.67 -1.64 -26.33
CA PRO A 213 -5.89 -0.43 -27.14
C PRO A 213 -5.98 0.87 -26.34
N TYR A 214 -6.32 0.77 -25.07
CA TYR A 214 -6.49 1.95 -24.19
C TYR A 214 -5.22 2.37 -23.48
N ARG A 215 -4.10 1.66 -23.64
CA ARG A 215 -2.75 2.03 -23.18
C ARG A 215 -2.74 2.42 -21.69
N LEU A 216 -3.12 1.47 -20.83
CA LEU A 216 -3.06 1.67 -19.39
C LEU A 216 -1.61 1.91 -18.94
N TYR A 217 -1.42 2.74 -17.92
CA TYR A 217 -0.13 2.93 -17.26
C TYR A 217 0.34 1.62 -16.62
N PHE A 218 -0.58 0.92 -15.95
CA PHE A 218 -0.44 -0.48 -15.58
C PHE A 218 -1.80 -1.18 -15.37
N TYR A 219 -1.76 -2.50 -15.44
CA TYR A 219 -2.79 -3.44 -15.04
C TYR A 219 -2.37 -4.05 -13.70
N GLU A 220 -3.04 -3.64 -12.62
CA GLU A 220 -2.69 -3.95 -11.24
C GLU A 220 -3.41 -5.20 -10.76
N ASP A 221 -2.72 -6.02 -9.94
CA ASP A 221 -3.19 -7.22 -9.25
C ASP A 221 -4.13 -8.09 -10.09
N PRO A 222 -3.68 -8.50 -11.29
CA PRO A 222 -4.51 -9.20 -12.25
C PRO A 222 -5.10 -10.50 -11.71
N ILE A 223 -4.38 -11.17 -10.82
CA ILE A 223 -4.79 -12.43 -10.19
C ILE A 223 -4.30 -12.50 -8.73
N ARG A 224 -4.90 -13.37 -7.94
CA ARG A 224 -4.44 -13.64 -6.57
C ARG A 224 -3.01 -14.23 -6.58
N PRO A 225 -2.05 -13.64 -5.84
CA PRO A 225 -0.63 -13.97 -5.97
C PRO A 225 -0.19 -15.20 -5.17
N LEU A 226 -1.10 -16.11 -4.81
CA LEU A 226 -0.78 -17.33 -4.06
C LEU A 226 0.20 -18.26 -4.80
N ASN A 227 0.25 -18.16 -6.13
CA ASN A 227 1.20 -18.86 -6.97
C ASN A 227 1.78 -17.90 -8.01
N PRO A 228 3.00 -17.39 -7.82
CA PRO A 228 3.64 -16.47 -8.77
C PRO A 228 3.76 -17.02 -10.20
N THR A 229 3.84 -18.34 -10.36
CA THR A 229 3.91 -18.95 -11.70
C THR A 229 2.61 -18.77 -12.49
N SER A 230 1.47 -18.61 -11.83
CA SER A 230 0.19 -18.32 -12.49
C SER A 230 0.18 -16.93 -13.11
N LEU A 231 0.91 -15.96 -12.57
CA LEU A 231 1.05 -14.63 -13.16
C LEU A 231 1.72 -14.70 -14.54
N LYS A 232 2.61 -15.66 -14.75
CA LYS A 232 3.22 -15.88 -16.09
C LYS A 232 2.18 -16.17 -17.16
N LEU A 233 1.07 -16.84 -16.83
CA LEU A 233 -0.02 -17.11 -17.79
C LEU A 233 -0.68 -15.81 -18.27
N VAL A 234 -0.78 -14.82 -17.39
CA VAL A 234 -1.28 -13.48 -17.75
C VAL A 234 -0.20 -12.72 -18.52
N ARG A 235 1.03 -12.67 -17.98
CA ARG A 235 2.15 -11.96 -18.60
C ARG A 235 2.41 -12.38 -20.05
N ASP A 236 2.36 -13.68 -20.35
CA ASP A 236 2.60 -14.22 -21.69
C ASP A 236 1.51 -13.82 -22.71
N LYS A 237 0.37 -13.31 -22.27
CA LYS A 237 -0.80 -12.99 -23.11
C LYS A 237 -1.20 -11.53 -23.14
N VAL A 238 -0.60 -10.71 -22.26
CA VAL A 238 -0.98 -9.31 -22.05
C VAL A 238 0.23 -8.42 -22.25
N ASN A 239 0.13 -7.47 -23.19
CA ASN A 239 1.21 -6.51 -23.46
C ASN A 239 1.11 -5.22 -22.63
N LEU A 240 0.14 -5.12 -21.70
CA LEU A 240 0.10 -4.00 -20.75
C LEU A 240 1.21 -4.15 -19.72
N PRO A 241 1.76 -3.04 -19.20
CA PRO A 241 2.56 -3.08 -18.00
C PRO A 241 1.77 -3.69 -16.84
N ILE A 242 2.39 -4.57 -16.05
CA ILE A 242 1.77 -5.25 -14.91
C ILE A 242 2.35 -4.71 -13.61
N ALA A 243 1.50 -4.45 -12.63
CA ALA A 243 1.88 -4.08 -11.28
C ALA A 243 1.24 -5.06 -10.27
N THR A 244 2.03 -5.58 -9.32
CA THR A 244 1.51 -6.39 -8.20
C THR A 244 2.49 -6.42 -7.04
N GLY A 245 2.02 -6.85 -5.87
CA GLY A 245 2.89 -7.07 -4.71
C GLY A 245 2.35 -6.61 -3.37
N GLU A 246 1.21 -5.92 -3.29
CA GLU A 246 0.65 -5.42 -2.02
C GLU A 246 0.29 -6.54 -1.04
N GLN A 247 0.04 -7.75 -1.55
CA GLN A 247 -0.25 -8.94 -0.74
C GLN A 247 1.02 -9.72 -0.33
N PHE A 248 2.21 -9.30 -0.77
CA PHE A 248 3.46 -9.96 -0.41
C PHE A 248 4.08 -9.36 0.85
N ALA A 249 4.71 -10.23 1.63
CA ALA A 249 5.22 -9.87 2.95
C ALA A 249 6.75 -9.68 3.01
N HIS A 250 7.52 -10.15 2.04
CA HIS A 250 8.97 -10.09 2.09
C HIS A 250 9.64 -10.29 0.72
N LYS A 251 10.93 -9.90 0.60
CA LYS A 251 11.72 -9.97 -0.64
C LYS A 251 11.74 -11.35 -1.33
N TRP A 252 11.63 -12.43 -0.59
CA TRP A 252 11.64 -13.78 -1.19
C TRP A 252 10.35 -14.10 -1.97
N GLU A 253 9.23 -13.45 -1.63
CA GLU A 253 7.99 -13.55 -2.42
C GLU A 253 8.07 -12.67 -3.68
N PHE A 254 8.78 -11.54 -3.60
CA PHE A 254 9.04 -10.68 -4.77
C PHE A 254 10.09 -11.28 -5.72
N GLN A 255 11.01 -12.10 -5.24
CA GLN A 255 12.12 -12.65 -6.04
C GLN A 255 11.65 -13.30 -7.35
N PRO A 256 10.67 -14.23 -7.37
CA PRO A 256 10.21 -14.82 -8.64
C PRO A 256 9.56 -13.82 -9.59
N LEU A 257 8.94 -12.74 -9.08
CA LEU A 257 8.38 -11.68 -9.92
C LEU A 257 9.48 -10.85 -10.58
N ILE A 258 10.53 -10.55 -9.81
CA ILE A 258 11.65 -9.70 -10.23
C ILE A 258 12.51 -10.47 -11.24
N GLU A 259 13.02 -11.63 -10.86
CA GLU A 259 13.92 -12.45 -11.70
C GLU A 259 13.22 -13.02 -12.94
N GLY A 260 11.91 -13.30 -12.84
CA GLY A 260 11.10 -13.76 -13.97
C GLY A 260 10.59 -12.64 -14.87
N GLU A 261 10.86 -11.35 -14.54
CA GLU A 261 10.37 -10.17 -15.26
C GLU A 261 8.85 -10.21 -15.47
N LEU A 262 8.13 -10.72 -14.44
CA LEU A 262 6.69 -10.92 -14.51
C LEU A 262 5.91 -9.62 -14.30
N VAL A 263 6.54 -8.58 -13.76
CA VAL A 263 5.96 -7.27 -13.47
C VAL A 263 6.84 -6.13 -13.95
N ASP A 264 6.23 -4.99 -14.22
CA ASP A 264 6.89 -3.75 -14.60
C ASP A 264 6.98 -2.79 -13.41
N SER A 265 6.05 -2.94 -12.45
CA SER A 265 5.99 -2.12 -11.25
C SER A 265 5.79 -2.98 -10.00
N LEU A 266 6.56 -2.65 -8.95
CA LEU A 266 6.55 -3.33 -7.66
C LEU A 266 5.60 -2.59 -6.71
N ARG A 267 4.48 -3.23 -6.37
CA ARG A 267 3.43 -2.71 -5.48
C ARG A 267 3.68 -3.10 -4.02
N ILE A 268 4.80 -2.67 -3.46
CA ILE A 268 5.15 -3.00 -2.07
C ILE A 268 4.30 -2.18 -1.12
N ASP A 269 3.63 -2.84 -0.16
CA ASP A 269 3.02 -2.17 0.97
C ASP A 269 4.01 -2.14 2.14
N MET A 270 4.36 -0.94 2.61
CA MET A 270 5.32 -0.76 3.71
C MET A 270 4.87 -1.45 4.99
N VAL A 271 3.56 -1.40 5.30
CA VAL A 271 3.02 -1.98 6.55
C VAL A 271 2.77 -3.48 6.47
N HIS A 272 2.89 -4.08 5.27
CA HIS A 272 2.76 -5.53 5.09
C HIS A 272 4.09 -6.22 4.81
N ALA A 273 5.06 -5.49 4.23
CA ALA A 273 6.33 -6.04 3.78
C ALA A 273 7.52 -5.76 4.72
N GLY A 274 7.26 -5.53 6.01
CA GLY A 274 8.33 -5.39 7.00
C GLY A 274 9.03 -4.02 7.00
N GLY A 275 8.37 -2.97 6.52
CA GLY A 275 8.80 -1.58 6.65
C GLY A 275 9.81 -1.11 5.59
N ILE A 276 10.42 0.03 5.87
CA ILE A 276 11.40 0.70 4.99
C ILE A 276 12.62 -0.20 4.74
N THR A 277 13.10 -0.89 5.76
CA THR A 277 14.28 -1.75 5.68
C THR A 277 14.16 -2.82 4.62
N GLU A 278 13.01 -3.47 4.49
CA GLU A 278 12.79 -4.53 3.50
C GLU A 278 12.40 -3.96 2.13
N ALA A 279 11.51 -2.97 2.10
CA ALA A 279 11.06 -2.35 0.86
C ALA A 279 12.22 -1.81 0.03
N LYS A 280 13.21 -1.17 0.66
CA LYS A 280 14.39 -0.66 -0.03
C LYS A 280 15.22 -1.77 -0.68
N LYS A 281 15.32 -2.96 -0.06
CA LYS A 281 16.02 -4.13 -0.63
C LYS A 281 15.28 -4.68 -1.84
N ILE A 282 13.93 -4.75 -1.76
CA ILE A 282 13.09 -5.21 -2.87
C ILE A 282 13.24 -4.26 -4.06
N LEU A 283 13.14 -2.94 -3.83
CA LEU A 283 13.27 -1.93 -4.89
C LEU A 283 14.66 -1.93 -5.54
N ALA A 284 15.72 -2.09 -4.76
CA ALA A 284 17.07 -2.20 -5.29
C ALA A 284 17.27 -3.46 -6.15
N SER A 285 16.59 -4.57 -5.82
CA SER A 285 16.58 -5.77 -6.66
C SER A 285 15.81 -5.52 -7.97
N GLY A 286 14.65 -4.88 -7.91
CA GLY A 286 13.86 -4.55 -9.10
C GLY A 286 14.54 -3.54 -10.03
N GLU A 287 15.35 -2.64 -9.49
CA GLU A 287 16.13 -1.67 -10.29
C GLU A 287 17.05 -2.36 -11.31
N MET A 288 17.68 -3.48 -10.93
CA MET A 288 18.54 -4.26 -11.83
C MET A 288 17.78 -4.87 -13.02
N HIS A 289 16.46 -5.01 -12.92
CA HIS A 289 15.57 -5.53 -13.95
C HIS A 289 14.74 -4.43 -14.63
N GLY A 290 15.04 -3.14 -14.37
CA GLY A 290 14.31 -2.01 -14.95
C GLY A 290 12.90 -1.81 -14.39
N GLN A 291 12.54 -2.52 -13.32
CA GLN A 291 11.23 -2.41 -12.67
C GLN A 291 11.14 -1.14 -11.81
N ARG A 292 9.95 -0.57 -11.72
CA ARG A 292 9.70 0.69 -11.03
C ARG A 292 8.98 0.50 -9.72
N SER A 293 9.18 1.46 -8.80
CA SER A 293 8.37 1.60 -7.60
C SER A 293 6.98 2.10 -7.94
N ALA A 294 5.95 1.48 -7.36
CA ALA A 294 4.57 1.95 -7.30
C ALA A 294 3.98 1.49 -5.97
N LEU A 295 4.45 2.09 -4.86
CA LEU A 295 4.15 1.60 -3.51
C LEU A 295 2.66 1.69 -3.18
N HIS A 296 2.15 0.66 -2.50
CA HIS A 296 0.76 0.61 -2.07
C HIS A 296 0.54 1.50 -0.83
N HIS A 297 -0.53 2.31 -0.87
CA HIS A 297 -0.93 3.16 0.25
C HIS A 297 -2.44 3.23 0.37
N ALA A 298 -3.02 2.38 1.21
CA ALA A 298 -4.45 2.33 1.51
C ALA A 298 -4.74 2.41 3.02
N SER A 299 -3.85 3.04 3.80
CA SER A 299 -3.95 3.09 5.26
C SER A 299 -3.71 4.52 5.81
N SER A 300 -2.94 4.69 6.88
CA SER A 300 -2.79 5.98 7.54
C SER A 300 -1.72 6.88 6.90
N PRO A 301 -1.68 8.18 7.28
CA PRO A 301 -0.59 9.07 6.92
C PRO A 301 0.82 8.57 7.31
N VAL A 302 0.95 7.64 8.27
CA VAL A 302 2.25 7.04 8.63
C VAL A 302 2.77 6.20 7.47
N ASN A 303 1.95 5.29 6.93
CA ASN A 303 2.30 4.50 5.75
C ASN A 303 2.59 5.41 4.54
N GLY A 304 1.65 6.31 4.23
CA GLY A 304 1.81 7.23 3.08
C GLY A 304 3.09 8.04 3.15
N THR A 305 3.43 8.58 4.32
CA THR A 305 4.65 9.36 4.50
C THR A 305 5.90 8.49 4.42
N ALA A 306 5.88 7.27 4.97
CA ALA A 306 6.97 6.32 4.79
C ALA A 306 7.21 5.99 3.31
N CYS A 307 6.14 5.78 2.52
CA CYS A 307 6.23 5.63 1.07
C CYS A 307 6.91 6.84 0.41
N LEU A 308 6.48 8.07 0.75
CA LEU A 308 7.11 9.29 0.21
C LEU A 308 8.61 9.35 0.52
N HIS A 309 9.05 9.00 1.72
CA HIS A 309 10.47 8.98 2.06
C HIS A 309 11.27 7.99 1.22
N VAL A 310 10.73 6.81 0.97
CA VAL A 310 11.37 5.81 0.11
C VAL A 310 11.37 6.29 -1.34
N ASP A 311 10.23 6.78 -1.84
CA ASP A 311 10.11 7.29 -3.21
C ASP A 311 11.06 8.47 -3.49
N MET A 312 11.33 9.30 -2.49
CA MET A 312 12.34 10.37 -2.61
C MET A 312 13.75 9.82 -2.80
N ALA A 313 14.07 8.69 -2.22
CA ALA A 313 15.44 8.18 -2.14
C ALA A 313 15.77 7.11 -3.21
N VAL A 314 14.77 6.52 -3.89
CA VAL A 314 15.01 5.47 -4.90
C VAL A 314 15.04 6.05 -6.31
N PRO A 315 16.02 5.66 -7.17
CA PRO A 315 16.10 6.18 -8.54
C PRO A 315 15.03 5.59 -9.46
N ASN A 316 14.60 4.34 -9.23
CA ASN A 316 13.63 3.62 -10.05
C ASN A 316 12.16 3.91 -9.67
N PHE A 317 11.86 5.12 -9.20
CA PHE A 317 10.51 5.56 -8.93
C PHE A 317 9.64 5.59 -10.21
N GLY A 318 8.40 5.13 -10.10
CA GLY A 318 7.38 5.20 -11.14
C GLY A 318 6.27 6.19 -10.78
N ILE A 319 5.39 5.78 -9.86
CA ILE A 319 4.26 6.56 -9.39
C ILE A 319 3.86 6.09 -7.99
N GLN A 320 3.28 6.98 -7.17
CA GLN A 320 2.82 6.66 -5.82
C GLN A 320 1.29 6.62 -5.74
N GLU A 321 0.75 5.59 -5.13
CA GLU A 321 -0.64 5.57 -4.69
C GLU A 321 -0.88 6.59 -3.59
N TRP A 322 -1.98 7.36 -3.70
CA TRP A 322 -2.26 8.36 -2.69
C TRP A 322 -3.72 8.39 -2.27
N MET A 323 -3.97 7.87 -1.08
CA MET A 323 -5.29 7.86 -0.47
C MET A 323 -5.33 8.83 0.72
N GLU A 324 -6.33 9.68 0.78
CA GLU A 324 -6.56 10.62 1.87
C GLU A 324 -7.82 10.21 2.62
N LEU A 325 -7.65 9.46 3.70
CA LEU A 325 -8.73 9.06 4.59
C LEU A 325 -8.94 10.16 5.63
N GLU A 326 -9.88 11.07 5.36
CA GLU A 326 -10.09 12.29 6.15
C GLU A 326 -10.17 12.06 7.67
N PRO A 327 -10.86 11.03 8.20
CA PRO A 327 -10.89 10.81 9.64
C PRO A 327 -9.51 10.52 10.26
N LEU A 328 -8.55 10.01 9.49
CA LEU A 328 -7.17 9.79 9.97
C LEU A 328 -6.36 11.08 9.91
N TYR A 329 -6.63 11.97 8.95
CA TYR A 329 -5.94 13.26 8.86
C TYR A 329 -6.21 14.18 10.06
N GLU A 330 -7.33 14.00 10.77
CA GLU A 330 -7.58 14.68 12.03
C GLU A 330 -6.59 14.28 13.15
N LEU A 331 -5.99 13.08 13.04
CA LEU A 331 -4.97 12.59 13.97
C LEU A 331 -3.56 13.04 13.59
N PHE A 332 -3.37 13.51 12.36
CA PHE A 332 -2.08 13.92 11.81
C PHE A 332 -2.19 15.30 11.16
N PRO A 333 -2.24 16.39 11.96
CA PRO A 333 -2.62 17.73 11.50
C PRO A 333 -1.68 18.31 10.43
N ASN A 334 -0.43 17.83 10.37
CA ASN A 334 0.55 18.25 9.38
C ASN A 334 0.82 17.20 8.28
N ALA A 335 -0.02 16.16 8.16
CA ALA A 335 0.14 15.14 7.15
C ALA A 335 0.12 15.74 5.73
N PRO A 336 1.03 15.32 4.84
CA PRO A 336 1.09 15.84 3.49
C PRO A 336 -0.20 15.52 2.72
N ARG A 337 -0.58 16.44 1.82
CA ARG A 337 -1.75 16.29 0.94
C ARG A 337 -1.35 16.43 -0.51
N ALA A 338 -2.06 15.72 -1.38
CA ALA A 338 -1.85 15.82 -2.82
C ALA A 338 -2.40 17.14 -3.37
N HIS A 339 -1.60 17.77 -4.22
CA HIS A 339 -2.00 18.94 -4.98
C HIS A 339 -1.59 18.78 -6.44
N ALA A 340 -2.56 18.95 -7.36
CA ALA A 340 -2.33 18.85 -8.80
C ALA A 340 -1.50 17.61 -9.23
N GLY A 341 -1.82 16.43 -8.64
CA GLY A 341 -1.17 15.16 -8.96
C GLY A 341 0.21 14.94 -8.33
N TYR A 342 0.61 15.76 -7.36
CA TYR A 342 1.88 15.62 -6.65
C TYR A 342 1.72 15.78 -5.14
N VAL A 343 2.65 15.16 -4.40
CA VAL A 343 2.83 15.35 -2.96
C VAL A 343 4.25 15.83 -2.70
N ILE A 344 4.39 16.81 -1.80
CA ILE A 344 5.69 17.25 -1.29
C ILE A 344 5.92 16.53 0.04
N PRO A 345 6.98 15.71 0.15
CA PRO A 345 7.30 15.00 1.38
C PRO A 345 7.62 15.97 2.53
N PRO A 346 7.33 15.61 3.79
CA PRO A 346 7.75 16.41 4.93
C PRO A 346 9.27 16.53 5.01
N SER A 347 9.76 17.71 5.33
CA SER A 347 11.19 18.00 5.54
C SER A 347 11.62 17.99 7.01
N GLY A 348 10.69 17.74 7.92
CA GLY A 348 10.95 17.64 9.36
C GLY A 348 11.71 16.35 9.72
N PRO A 349 12.32 16.28 10.93
CA PRO A 349 13.04 15.11 11.39
C PRO A 349 12.17 13.85 11.48
N GLY A 350 12.75 12.71 11.16
CA GLY A 350 12.05 11.43 11.12
C GLY A 350 11.11 11.34 9.91
N LEU A 351 9.89 10.84 10.13
CA LEU A 351 8.81 10.88 9.15
C LEU A 351 8.25 12.30 9.00
N GLY A 352 8.57 13.22 9.90
CA GLY A 352 8.10 14.60 9.88
C GLY A 352 6.61 14.76 10.21
N LEU A 353 5.99 13.75 10.83
CA LEU A 353 4.59 13.75 11.23
C LEU A 353 4.39 14.20 12.68
N GLU A 354 3.34 14.99 12.90
CA GLU A 354 2.75 15.25 14.21
C GLU A 354 1.57 14.30 14.41
N PHE A 355 1.43 13.76 15.63
CA PHE A 355 0.38 12.80 15.97
C PHE A 355 -0.38 13.24 17.21
N ASP A 356 -1.71 13.39 17.07
CA ASP A 356 -2.60 13.66 18.21
C ASP A 356 -2.96 12.35 18.92
N GLU A 357 -2.09 11.95 19.84
CA GLU A 357 -2.27 10.76 20.66
C GLU A 357 -3.52 10.84 21.55
N THR A 358 -3.88 12.04 22.00
CA THR A 358 -5.05 12.24 22.86
C THR A 358 -6.33 11.94 22.09
N GLU A 359 -6.45 12.44 20.87
CA GLU A 359 -7.60 12.18 20.03
C GLU A 359 -7.61 10.72 19.54
N ALA A 360 -6.47 10.13 19.21
CA ALA A 360 -6.38 8.71 18.82
C ALA A 360 -6.93 7.78 19.91
N ARG A 361 -6.63 8.06 21.18
CA ARG A 361 -7.16 7.29 22.33
C ARG A 361 -8.67 7.39 22.51
N ARG A 362 -9.30 8.45 21.95
CA ARG A 362 -10.75 8.61 21.96
C ARG A 362 -11.45 7.83 20.85
N ARG A 363 -10.70 7.28 19.90
CA ARG A 363 -11.19 6.55 18.73
C ARG A 363 -10.72 5.08 18.72
N PRO A 364 -10.91 4.32 19.83
CA PRO A 364 -10.46 2.94 19.85
C PRO A 364 -11.21 2.14 18.78
N SER A 365 -10.48 1.35 18.01
CA SER A 365 -11.06 0.44 17.04
C SER A 365 -11.04 -1.00 17.53
N ARG A 366 -12.04 -1.77 17.07
CA ARG A 366 -12.04 -3.22 17.16
C ARG A 366 -11.86 -3.74 15.75
N ASP A 367 -10.92 -4.64 15.58
CA ASP A 367 -10.73 -5.35 14.32
C ASP A 367 -12.01 -6.08 13.95
N THR A 368 -12.57 -5.75 12.81
CA THR A 368 -13.81 -6.30 12.29
C THR A 368 -13.52 -7.27 11.15
N ARG A 369 -14.50 -8.13 10.87
CA ARG A 369 -14.39 -9.06 9.75
C ARG A 369 -14.62 -8.27 8.45
N LEU A 370 -13.69 -8.42 7.50
CA LEU A 370 -13.88 -7.87 6.15
C LEU A 370 -15.09 -8.50 5.46
N PRO A 371 -15.81 -7.76 4.61
CA PRO A 371 -16.91 -8.29 3.82
C PRO A 371 -16.48 -9.52 3.02
N GLN A 372 -17.36 -10.53 2.93
CA GLN A 372 -17.10 -11.74 2.15
C GLN A 372 -17.93 -11.69 0.88
N ARG A 373 -17.36 -12.18 -0.21
CA ARG A 373 -18.08 -12.45 -1.47
C ARG A 373 -18.43 -13.91 -1.56
N TYR A 374 -19.57 -14.19 -2.18
CA TYR A 374 -20.04 -15.55 -2.39
C TYR A 374 -20.40 -15.76 -3.83
N TRP A 375 -20.15 -16.97 -4.32
CA TRP A 375 -20.72 -17.44 -5.58
C TRP A 375 -22.22 -17.73 -5.40
N PRO A 376 -23.00 -17.81 -6.54
CA PRO A 376 -24.43 -18.10 -6.45
C PRO A 376 -24.79 -19.40 -5.71
N ASP A 377 -23.88 -20.36 -5.65
CA ASP A 377 -24.03 -21.63 -4.92
C ASP A 377 -23.73 -21.52 -3.40
N GLY A 378 -23.37 -20.33 -2.92
CA GLY A 378 -23.04 -20.05 -1.51
C GLY A 378 -21.59 -20.36 -1.14
N SER A 379 -20.77 -20.82 -2.05
CA SER A 379 -19.33 -20.96 -1.81
C SER A 379 -18.61 -19.60 -1.75
N ILE A 380 -17.47 -19.53 -1.05
CA ILE A 380 -16.71 -18.28 -0.88
C ILE A 380 -16.05 -17.93 -2.22
N GLY A 381 -16.32 -16.74 -2.70
CA GLY A 381 -15.60 -16.12 -3.80
C GLY A 381 -14.28 -15.47 -3.32
N ASP A 382 -13.40 -15.13 -4.25
CA ASP A 382 -12.21 -14.35 -3.93
C ASP A 382 -12.58 -12.90 -3.55
N TYR A 383 -11.75 -12.31 -2.68
CA TYR A 383 -11.95 -10.95 -2.15
C TYR A 383 -11.50 -9.90 -3.19
#